data_e439781e04b9560f430d124d7ba6b84d
#
_entry.id   e439781e04b9560f430d124d7ba6b84d
#
_cell.length_a   1.000
_cell.length_b   1.000
_cell.length_c   1.000
_cell.angle_alpha   90.00
_cell.angle_beta   90.00
_cell.angle_gamma   90.00
#
_symmetry.space_group_name_H-M   'P 1'
#
loop_
_entity.id
_entity.type
_entity.pdbx_description
1 polymer ?
#
loop_
_entity_poly.entity_id
_entity_poly.type
_entity_poly.pdbx_seq_one_letter_code
_entity_poly.pdbx_strand_id
1 'polypeptide(L)'
;MTEPYLQDKAAKKSFFQKGMVVLILLATIFFVFVTRFALSGSREGLLNGAPGSDDAYKVAQQFVRPTIKSNSISFPESGYQCAQKPDSIFIVKSYAEAKDQPGPKNITTFEITLKFIGGKVADKTSWKLVGITED
;
A
#
# COMPACT_ATOMS: atom_id res chain seq x y z
N MET A 1 -49.07 -42.73 26.08
CA MET A 1 -47.77 -42.95 25.45
C MET A 1 -47.27 -41.67 24.91
N THR A 2 -46.30 -41.09 25.53
CA THR A 2 -45.59 -39.92 25.01
C THR A 2 -44.62 -40.39 23.95
N GLU A 3 -44.84 -39.94 22.78
CA GLU A 3 -44.00 -40.29 21.63
C GLU A 3 -42.64 -39.64 21.72
N PRO A 4 -41.55 -40.40 21.91
CA PRO A 4 -40.19 -39.84 21.94
C PRO A 4 -39.77 -39.19 20.60
N TYR A 5 -40.51 -39.50 19.55
CA TYR A 5 -40.26 -38.97 18.20
C TYR A 5 -40.43 -37.46 18.08
N LEU A 6 -41.35 -36.85 18.83
CA LEU A 6 -41.58 -35.39 18.77
C LEU A 6 -40.51 -34.60 19.52
N GLN A 7 -39.90 -35.20 20.54
CA GLN A 7 -38.81 -34.56 21.28
C GLN A 7 -37.50 -34.51 20.45
N ASP A 8 -37.24 -35.53 19.67
CA ASP A 8 -36.07 -35.56 18.81
C ASP A 8 -36.14 -34.53 17.66
N LYS A 9 -37.36 -34.28 17.16
CA LYS A 9 -37.54 -33.23 16.13
C LYS A 9 -37.29 -31.82 16.67
N ALA A 10 -37.74 -31.54 17.88
CA ALA A 10 -37.54 -30.25 18.52
C ALA A 10 -36.06 -30.02 18.85
N ALA A 11 -35.35 -31.03 19.33
CA ALA A 11 -33.93 -30.94 19.63
C ALA A 11 -33.08 -30.71 18.33
N LYS A 12 -33.40 -31.44 17.27
CA LYS A 12 -32.73 -31.26 15.96
C LYS A 12 -32.97 -29.89 15.37
N LYS A 13 -34.18 -29.36 15.50
CA LYS A 13 -34.52 -28.02 15.00
C LYS A 13 -33.78 -26.92 15.77
N SER A 14 -33.67 -27.06 17.09
CA SER A 14 -32.93 -26.11 17.94
C SER A 14 -31.42 -26.13 17.64
N PHE A 15 -30.86 -27.30 17.41
CA PHE A 15 -29.45 -27.46 17.10
C PHE A 15 -29.11 -26.86 15.73
N PHE A 16 -30.00 -27.05 14.76
CA PHE A 16 -29.84 -26.49 13.42
C PHE A 16 -29.91 -24.95 13.41
N GLN A 17 -30.82 -24.37 14.20
CA GLN A 17 -30.90 -22.89 14.35
C GLN A 17 -29.67 -22.29 15.00
N LYS A 18 -29.11 -22.93 16.03
CA LYS A 18 -27.86 -22.45 16.67
C LYS A 18 -26.67 -22.58 15.73
N GLY A 19 -26.56 -23.65 14.97
CA GLY A 19 -25.52 -23.82 13.97
C GLY A 19 -25.62 -22.82 12.83
N MET A 20 -26.84 -22.50 12.41
CA MET A 20 -27.09 -21.51 11.35
C MET A 20 -26.67 -20.09 11.76
N VAL A 21 -26.96 -19.71 13.02
CA VAL A 21 -26.54 -18.41 13.56
C VAL A 21 -25.01 -18.29 13.61
N VAL A 22 -24.33 -19.33 14.07
CA VAL A 22 -22.87 -19.38 14.11
C VAL A 22 -22.27 -19.28 12.69
N LEU A 23 -22.88 -19.95 11.72
CA LEU A 23 -22.42 -19.93 10.34
C LEU A 23 -22.59 -18.52 9.70
N ILE A 24 -23.71 -17.86 9.98
CA ILE A 24 -23.94 -16.48 9.52
C ILE A 24 -22.94 -15.52 10.17
N LEU A 25 -22.65 -15.67 11.47
CA LEU A 25 -21.64 -14.87 12.17
C LEU A 25 -20.25 -15.03 11.55
N LEU A 26 -19.84 -16.27 11.29
CA LEU A 26 -18.56 -16.56 10.64
C LEU A 26 -18.49 -15.98 9.23
N ALA A 27 -19.56 -16.10 8.46
CA ALA A 27 -19.63 -15.54 7.12
C ALA A 27 -19.54 -14.01 7.14
N THR A 28 -20.18 -13.36 8.13
CA THR A 28 -20.11 -11.90 8.28
C THR A 28 -18.70 -11.44 8.65
N ILE A 29 -18.04 -12.11 9.59
CA ILE A 29 -16.65 -11.82 9.98
C ILE A 29 -15.72 -12.02 8.78
N PHE A 30 -15.88 -13.10 8.04
CA PHE A 30 -15.10 -13.37 6.85
C PHE A 30 -15.31 -12.30 5.78
N PHE A 31 -16.54 -11.88 5.56
CA PHE A 31 -16.86 -10.83 4.60
C PHE A 31 -16.23 -9.48 4.99
N VAL A 32 -16.30 -9.09 6.26
CA VAL A 32 -15.64 -7.88 6.77
C VAL A 32 -14.12 -7.99 6.60
N PHE A 33 -13.54 -9.15 6.87
CA PHE A 33 -12.11 -9.37 6.71
C PHE A 33 -11.67 -9.24 5.25
N VAL A 34 -12.42 -9.84 4.33
CA VAL A 34 -12.16 -9.76 2.88
C VAL A 34 -12.30 -8.33 2.36
N THR A 35 -13.34 -7.60 2.79
CA THR A 35 -13.52 -6.20 2.37
C THR A 35 -12.43 -5.30 2.92
N ARG A 36 -12.01 -5.50 4.17
CA ARG A 36 -10.87 -4.76 4.75
C ARG A 36 -9.57 -5.05 4.00
N PHE A 37 -9.31 -6.29 3.70
CA PHE A 37 -8.11 -6.69 2.95
C PHE A 37 -8.15 -6.18 1.51
N ALA A 38 -9.31 -6.20 0.84
CA ALA A 38 -9.48 -5.68 -0.51
C ALA A 38 -9.32 -4.16 -0.59
N LEU A 39 -9.72 -3.44 0.46
CA LEU A 39 -9.63 -1.98 0.52
C LEU A 39 -8.28 -1.45 1.02
N SER A 40 -7.45 -2.31 1.63
CA SER A 40 -6.16 -1.89 2.20
C SER A 40 -5.02 -1.73 1.18
N GLY A 41 -5.32 -1.67 -0.10
CA GLY A 41 -4.36 -1.29 -1.14
C GLY A 41 -3.21 -2.25 -1.40
N SER A 42 -3.15 -3.37 -0.67
CA SER A 42 -2.08 -4.37 -0.84
C SER A 42 -2.18 -5.17 -2.15
N ARG A 43 -3.22 -4.95 -2.92
CA ARG A 43 -3.47 -5.67 -4.17
C ARG A 43 -2.72 -5.13 -5.38
N GLU A 44 -2.28 -3.89 -5.30
CA GLU A 44 -1.73 -3.22 -6.48
C GLU A 44 -0.39 -3.81 -6.94
N GLY A 45 0.39 -4.37 -6.02
CA GLY A 45 1.64 -5.04 -6.35
C GLY A 45 1.50 -6.49 -6.83
N LEU A 46 0.34 -7.12 -6.61
CA LEU A 46 0.13 -8.54 -6.92
C LEU A 46 -0.58 -8.78 -8.25
N LEU A 47 -1.30 -7.79 -8.75
CA LEU A 47 -2.07 -7.89 -10.00
C LEU A 47 -1.47 -6.97 -11.06
N ASN A 48 -0.84 -7.58 -12.05
CA ASN A 48 -0.42 -6.93 -13.31
C ASN A 48 0.67 -5.85 -13.22
N GLY A 49 1.58 -5.93 -12.25
CA GLY A 49 2.68 -4.97 -12.17
C GLY A 49 2.25 -3.54 -11.92
N ALA A 50 1.13 -3.34 -11.21
CA ALA A 50 0.72 -2.01 -10.77
C ALA A 50 1.75 -1.43 -9.79
N PRO A 51 2.12 -0.14 -9.91
CA PRO A 51 3.12 0.47 -9.06
C PRO A 51 2.64 0.61 -7.62
N GLY A 52 3.52 0.33 -6.68
CA GLY A 52 3.31 0.56 -5.25
C GLY A 52 4.11 1.76 -4.75
N SER A 53 3.98 2.05 -3.45
CA SER A 53 4.72 3.13 -2.79
C SER A 53 6.23 2.95 -2.87
N ASP A 54 6.71 1.72 -2.73
CA ASP A 54 8.14 1.40 -2.83
C ASP A 54 8.69 1.64 -4.23
N ASP A 55 7.91 1.33 -5.25
CA ASP A 55 8.27 1.57 -6.64
C ASP A 55 8.35 3.07 -6.94
N ALA A 56 7.34 3.82 -6.48
CA ALA A 56 7.34 5.28 -6.59
C ALA A 56 8.54 5.91 -5.90
N TYR A 57 8.90 5.43 -4.70
CA TYR A 57 10.05 5.92 -3.96
C TYR A 57 11.38 5.64 -4.69
N LYS A 58 11.57 4.46 -5.22
CA LYS A 58 12.77 4.10 -6.00
C LYS A 58 12.92 4.99 -7.23
N VAL A 59 11.84 5.23 -7.94
CA VAL A 59 11.82 6.11 -9.12
C VAL A 59 12.04 7.57 -8.71
N ALA A 60 11.44 8.00 -7.60
CA ALA A 60 11.66 9.34 -7.04
C ALA A 60 13.15 9.62 -6.79
N GLN A 61 13.87 8.64 -6.24
CA GLN A 61 15.32 8.75 -6.05
C GLN A 61 16.06 8.98 -7.37
N GLN A 62 15.65 8.33 -8.44
CA GLN A 62 16.26 8.51 -9.76
C GLN A 62 16.03 9.91 -10.34
N PHE A 63 14.89 10.52 -10.05
CA PHE A 63 14.60 11.91 -10.47
C PHE A 63 15.31 12.94 -9.61
N VAL A 64 15.43 12.70 -8.32
CA VAL A 64 16.04 13.63 -7.36
C VAL A 64 17.57 13.62 -7.45
N ARG A 65 18.18 12.46 -7.69
CA ARG A 65 19.64 12.30 -7.70
C ARG A 65 20.37 13.30 -8.60
N PRO A 66 19.94 13.57 -9.85
CA PRO A 66 20.62 14.55 -10.69
C PRO A 66 20.45 16.01 -10.26
N THR A 67 19.47 16.32 -9.40
CA THR A 67 19.24 17.68 -8.92
C THR A 67 20.17 18.07 -7.79
N ILE A 68 20.75 17.09 -7.10
CA ILE A 68 21.65 17.30 -5.97
C ILE A 68 23.10 17.29 -6.46
N LYS A 69 23.81 18.38 -6.17
CA LYS A 69 25.24 18.53 -6.53
C LYS A 69 26.13 17.77 -5.54
N SER A 70 26.13 16.45 -5.63
CA SER A 70 26.99 15.60 -4.82
C SER A 70 27.31 14.33 -5.59
N ASN A 71 28.53 13.83 -5.39
CA ASN A 71 28.96 12.56 -5.98
C ASN A 71 28.57 11.36 -5.11
N SER A 72 28.21 11.59 -3.85
CA SER A 72 27.84 10.54 -2.91
C SER A 72 26.56 10.92 -2.19
N ILE A 73 25.44 10.39 -2.68
CA ILE A 73 24.09 10.67 -2.16
C ILE A 73 23.53 9.38 -1.55
N SER A 74 22.99 9.49 -0.34
CA SER A 74 22.30 8.43 0.36
C SER A 74 20.83 8.81 0.59
N PHE A 75 19.93 7.86 0.37
CA PHE A 75 18.51 8.00 0.68
C PHE A 75 18.14 7.06 1.82
N PRO A 76 17.19 7.43 2.69
CA PRO A 76 16.73 6.53 3.75
C PRO A 76 15.97 5.34 3.16
N GLU A 77 16.17 4.16 3.73
CA GLU A 77 15.45 2.95 3.33
C GLU A 77 14.02 2.92 3.90
N SER A 78 13.79 3.66 4.98
CA SER A 78 12.50 3.76 5.66
C SER A 78 12.29 5.19 6.16
N GLY A 79 11.06 5.49 6.57
CA GLY A 79 10.71 6.81 7.07
C GLY A 79 10.31 7.82 5.99
N TYR A 80 10.29 7.43 4.73
CA TYR A 80 9.71 8.24 3.67
C TYR A 80 8.18 8.21 3.74
N GLN A 81 7.55 9.24 3.24
CA GLN A 81 6.09 9.33 3.12
C GLN A 81 5.68 9.25 1.66
N CYS A 82 4.70 8.42 1.37
CA CYS A 82 4.15 8.30 0.03
C CYS A 82 2.62 8.34 0.10
N ALA A 83 2.04 9.27 -0.63
CA ALA A 83 0.59 9.37 -0.82
C ALA A 83 0.25 9.02 -2.25
N GLN A 84 -0.71 8.13 -2.41
CA GLN A 84 -1.25 7.77 -3.71
C GLN A 84 -2.56 8.53 -3.95
N LYS A 85 -2.64 9.20 -5.09
CA LYS A 85 -3.84 9.89 -5.55
C LYS A 85 -4.48 9.14 -6.72
N PRO A 86 -5.75 9.46 -7.08
CA PRO A 86 -6.37 8.96 -8.31
C PRO A 86 -5.50 9.26 -9.54
N ASP A 87 -5.71 8.53 -10.63
CA ASP A 87 -4.97 8.65 -11.89
C ASP A 87 -3.49 8.24 -11.81
N SER A 88 -3.17 7.30 -10.90
CA SER A 88 -1.80 6.79 -10.74
C SER A 88 -0.77 7.86 -10.40
N ILE A 89 -1.19 8.85 -9.61
CA ILE A 89 -0.32 9.93 -9.11
C ILE A 89 0.19 9.57 -7.72
N PHE A 90 1.50 9.69 -7.54
CA PHE A 90 2.19 9.44 -6.28
C PHE A 90 2.92 10.69 -5.83
N ILE A 91 2.74 11.06 -4.55
CA ILE A 91 3.49 12.14 -3.91
C ILE A 91 4.43 11.50 -2.90
N VAL A 92 5.72 11.68 -3.10
CA VAL A 92 6.77 11.12 -2.23
C VAL A 92 7.48 12.26 -1.51
N LYS A 93 7.54 12.15 -0.18
CA LYS A 93 8.30 13.05 0.68
C LYS A 93 9.42 12.29 1.38
N SER A 94 10.62 12.75 1.25
CA SER A 94 11.80 12.16 1.88
C SER A 94 12.94 13.17 1.95
N TYR A 95 14.12 12.69 2.25
CA TYR A 95 15.34 13.48 2.24
C TYR A 95 16.48 12.72 1.57
N ALA A 96 17.46 13.46 1.13
CA ALA A 96 18.71 12.93 0.60
C ALA A 96 19.88 13.49 1.41
N GLU A 97 20.85 12.66 1.71
CA GLU A 97 22.06 13.02 2.43
C GLU A 97 23.27 12.98 1.50
N ALA A 98 23.98 14.09 1.37
CA ALA A 98 25.23 14.17 0.62
C ALA A 98 26.40 13.80 1.56
N LYS A 99 26.96 12.61 1.37
CA LYS A 99 28.02 12.08 2.26
C LYS A 99 29.39 12.72 2.06
N ASP A 100 29.60 13.38 0.94
CA ASP A 100 30.86 14.05 0.59
C ASP A 100 30.97 15.49 1.10
N GLN A 101 29.90 16.01 1.73
CA GLN A 101 29.87 17.36 2.28
C GLN A 101 29.75 17.32 3.80
N PRO A 102 30.73 17.82 4.56
CA PRO A 102 30.62 17.90 6.00
C PRO A 102 29.69 19.05 6.43
N GLY A 103 28.97 18.84 7.54
CA GLY A 103 28.15 19.85 8.17
C GLY A 103 26.65 19.60 8.10
N PRO A 104 25.82 20.47 8.74
CA PRO A 104 24.38 20.28 8.83
C PRO A 104 23.62 20.55 7.53
N LYS A 105 24.27 21.09 6.50
CA LYS A 105 23.68 21.37 5.19
C LYS A 105 23.77 20.23 4.18
N ASN A 106 24.16 19.05 4.64
CA ASN A 106 24.28 17.89 3.79
C ASN A 106 22.95 17.15 3.56
N ILE A 107 21.87 17.58 4.18
CA ILE A 107 20.54 16.98 4.06
C ILE A 107 19.64 17.90 3.22
N THR A 108 19.07 17.36 2.16
CA THR A 108 18.08 18.01 1.31
C THR A 108 16.77 17.31 1.43
N THR A 109 15.73 17.96 1.94
CA THR A 109 14.38 17.44 1.94
C THR A 109 13.72 17.69 0.59
N PHE A 110 12.92 16.74 0.12
CA PHE A 110 12.24 16.88 -1.15
C PHE A 110 10.81 16.33 -1.08
N GLU A 111 9.97 16.93 -1.90
CA GLU A 111 8.65 16.44 -2.23
C GLU A 111 8.56 16.32 -3.75
N ILE A 112 8.28 15.13 -4.23
CA ILE A 112 8.19 14.86 -5.67
C ILE A 112 6.82 14.25 -5.99
N THR A 113 6.21 14.75 -7.05
CA THR A 113 4.95 14.23 -7.58
C THR A 113 5.23 13.51 -8.89
N LEU A 114 4.90 12.23 -8.94
CA LEU A 114 5.11 11.35 -10.09
C LEU A 114 3.78 10.80 -10.57
N LYS A 115 3.67 10.64 -11.89
CA LYS A 115 2.54 9.95 -12.52
C LYS A 115 3.05 8.72 -13.26
N PHE A 116 2.46 7.56 -12.96
CA PHE A 116 2.74 6.33 -13.69
C PHE A 116 1.98 6.33 -15.01
N ILE A 117 2.71 6.20 -16.11
CA ILE A 117 2.16 6.28 -17.48
C ILE A 117 2.11 4.92 -18.19
N GLY A 118 2.51 3.86 -17.51
CA GLY A 118 2.53 2.49 -18.03
C GLY A 118 3.95 2.01 -18.34
N GLY A 119 4.10 0.70 -18.45
CA GLY A 119 5.37 0.04 -18.69
C GLY A 119 5.91 -0.66 -17.45
N LYS A 120 7.21 -0.88 -17.39
CA LYS A 120 7.86 -1.51 -16.25
C LYS A 120 7.93 -0.54 -15.07
N VAL A 121 7.47 -0.98 -13.89
CA VAL A 121 7.40 -0.15 -12.68
C VAL A 121 8.75 0.36 -12.23
N ALA A 122 9.81 -0.39 -12.47
CA ALA A 122 11.16 -0.03 -12.09
C ALA A 122 11.84 0.97 -13.05
N ASP A 123 11.28 1.18 -14.23
CA ASP A 123 11.86 2.06 -15.24
C ASP A 123 11.41 3.50 -15.04
N LYS A 124 12.36 4.41 -14.98
CA LYS A 124 12.12 5.86 -14.92
C LYS A 124 11.25 6.35 -16.07
N THR A 125 11.39 5.76 -17.25
CA THR A 125 10.65 6.13 -18.47
C THR A 125 9.15 5.78 -18.38
N SER A 126 8.76 4.91 -17.46
CA SER A 126 7.36 4.56 -17.19
C SER A 126 6.66 5.58 -16.28
N TRP A 127 7.37 6.59 -15.84
CA TRP A 127 6.90 7.62 -14.92
C TRP A 127 7.13 9.01 -15.50
N LYS A 128 6.17 9.88 -15.26
CA LYS A 128 6.25 11.29 -15.63
C LYS A 128 6.45 12.13 -14.37
N LEU A 129 7.46 12.99 -14.38
CA LEU A 129 7.64 13.97 -13.33
C LEU A 129 6.59 15.08 -13.48
N VAL A 130 5.72 15.23 -12.50
CA VAL A 130 4.70 16.28 -12.46
C VAL A 130 5.21 17.52 -11.75
N GLY A 131 5.94 17.33 -10.65
CA GLY A 131 6.52 18.42 -9.90
C GLY A 131 7.56 17.94 -8.89
N ILE A 132 8.48 18.83 -8.55
CA ILE A 132 9.50 18.60 -7.53
C ILE A 132 9.72 19.88 -6.75
N THR A 133 9.80 19.75 -5.42
CA THR A 133 10.15 20.83 -4.50
C THR A 133 11.29 20.35 -3.60
N GLU A 134 12.31 21.14 -3.45
CA GLU A 134 13.48 20.87 -2.61
C GLU A 134 13.70 22.01 -1.63
N ASP A 135 14.07 21.64 -0.39
CA ASP A 135 14.46 22.59 0.66
C ASP A 135 15.86 22.28 1.21
#